data_ef156bc7d7fc20ce2635fdacf775bff6
#
_entry.id   ef156bc7d7fc20ce2635fdacf775bff6
#
_cell.length_a   1.000
_cell.length_b   1.000
_cell.length_c   1.000
_cell.angle_alpha   90.00
_cell.angle_beta   90.00
_cell.angle_gamma   90.00
#
_symmetry.space_group_name_H-M   'P 1'
#
loop_
_entity.id
_entity.type
_entity.pdbx_description
1 polymer ?
#
loop_
_entity_poly.entity_id
_entity_poly.type
_entity_poly.pdbx_seq_one_letter_code
_entity_poly.pdbx_strand_id
1 'polypeptide(L)' 'MQVATGVVKWFNSEKGYGFISQDGGPDVFVHFSAIQETGFRNLEENEKVEFDVSQGPKGLQAANVRRAGG' A
#
# COMPACT_ATOMS: atom_id res chain seq x y z
N MET A 1 -6.27 9.96 11.40
CA MET A 1 -5.76 9.18 10.27
C MET A 1 -6.83 9.07 9.20
N GLN A 2 -6.44 9.16 7.97
CA GLN A 2 -7.38 9.11 6.85
C GLN A 2 -7.19 7.82 6.06
N VAL A 3 -8.30 7.15 5.81
CA VAL A 3 -8.29 5.97 4.96
C VAL A 3 -8.33 6.43 3.51
N ALA A 4 -7.44 5.87 2.72
CA ALA A 4 -7.37 6.17 1.29
C ALA A 4 -7.53 4.87 0.51
N THR A 5 -7.87 5.01 -0.75
CA THR A 5 -7.99 3.88 -1.67
C THR A 5 -7.06 4.10 -2.83
N GLY A 6 -6.39 3.06 -3.26
CA GLY A 6 -5.49 3.14 -4.40
C GLY A 6 -5.32 1.80 -5.07
N VAL A 7 -4.45 1.80 -6.07
CA VAL A 7 -4.15 0.60 -6.86
C VAL A 7 -2.67 0.35 -6.76
N VAL A 8 -2.29 -0.89 -6.53
CA VAL A 8 -0.88 -1.27 -6.45
C VAL A 8 -0.23 -1.04 -7.79
N LYS A 9 0.78 -0.18 -7.81
CA LYS A 9 1.53 0.11 -9.01
C LYS A 9 2.53 -0.99 -9.30
N TRP A 10 3.27 -1.38 -8.27
CA TRP A 10 4.13 -2.56 -8.32
C TRP A 10 4.53 -2.92 -6.90
N PHE A 11 4.92 -4.16 -6.70
CA PHE A 11 5.39 -4.63 -5.41
C PHE A 11 6.45 -5.69 -5.63
N ASN A 12 7.57 -5.54 -4.91
CA ASN A 12 8.67 -6.50 -4.99
C ASN A 12 8.68 -7.33 -3.72
N SER A 13 8.24 -8.58 -3.83
CA SER A 13 8.12 -9.45 -2.66
C SER A 13 9.46 -9.86 -2.09
N GLU A 14 10.51 -9.86 -2.89
CA GLU A 14 11.84 -10.18 -2.40
C GLU A 14 12.40 -9.06 -1.53
N LYS A 15 12.21 -7.84 -1.94
CA LYS A 15 12.67 -6.69 -1.17
C LYS A 15 11.67 -6.23 -0.11
N GLY A 16 10.43 -6.64 -0.26
CA GLY A 16 9.39 -6.37 0.71
C GLY A 16 8.78 -4.98 0.66
N TYR A 17 8.82 -4.31 -0.49
CA TYR A 17 8.20 -3.00 -0.62
C TYR A 17 7.69 -2.75 -2.03
N GLY A 18 6.89 -1.71 -2.16
CA GLY A 18 6.33 -1.30 -3.43
C GLY A 18 5.71 0.07 -3.34
N PHE A 19 4.89 0.39 -4.33
CA PHE A 19 4.20 1.67 -4.40
C PHE A 19 2.75 1.48 -4.78
N ILE A 20 1.91 2.30 -4.18
CA ILE A 20 0.48 2.34 -4.45
C ILE A 20 0.17 3.67 -5.14
N SER A 21 -0.56 3.60 -6.25
CA SER A 21 -0.99 4.79 -6.97
C SER A 21 -2.30 5.26 -6.36
N GLN A 22 -2.34 6.49 -5.88
CA GLN A 22 -3.56 7.10 -5.37
C GLN A 22 -4.29 7.81 -6.48
N ASP A 23 -5.61 7.85 -6.35
CA ASP A 23 -6.44 8.62 -7.26
C ASP A 23 -6.25 10.10 -6.95
N GLY A 24 -5.69 10.84 -7.90
CA GLY A 24 -5.51 12.27 -7.77
C GLY A 24 -4.40 12.72 -6.84
N GLY A 25 -3.51 11.82 -6.45
CA GLY A 25 -2.43 12.15 -5.53
C GLY A 25 -1.11 11.49 -5.91
N PRO A 26 -0.05 11.77 -5.15
CA PRO A 26 1.25 11.14 -5.41
C PRO A 26 1.25 9.67 -5.04
N ASP A 27 2.22 8.93 -5.55
CA ASP A 27 2.41 7.54 -5.19
C ASP A 27 2.74 7.42 -3.69
N VAL A 28 2.28 6.34 -3.09
CA VAL A 28 2.47 6.09 -1.67
C VAL A 28 3.34 4.86 -1.52
N PHE A 29 4.39 4.99 -0.72
CA PHE A 29 5.29 3.88 -0.42
C PHE A 29 4.58 2.88 0.48
N VAL A 30 4.78 1.58 0.23
CA VAL A 30 4.24 0.52 1.07
C VAL A 30 5.32 -0.51 1.37
N HIS A 31 5.45 -0.86 2.65
CA HIS A 31 6.36 -1.92 3.09
C HIS A 31 5.53 -3.12 3.54
N PHE A 32 6.09 -4.33 3.39
CA PHE A 32 5.33 -5.53 3.70
C PHE A 32 4.83 -5.57 5.15
N SER A 33 5.54 -4.92 6.04
CA SER A 33 5.12 -4.86 7.45
C SER A 33 3.85 -4.07 7.65
N ALA A 34 3.47 -3.24 6.67
CA ALA A 34 2.24 -2.46 6.73
C ALA A 34 1.03 -3.21 6.21
N ILE A 35 1.21 -4.39 5.66
CA ILE A 35 0.12 -5.19 5.12
C ILE A 35 -0.49 -6.01 6.24
N GLN A 36 -1.80 -5.87 6.43
CA GLN A 36 -2.48 -6.50 7.55
C GLN A 36 -2.87 -7.95 7.34
N GLU A 37 -2.88 -8.42 6.13
CA GLU A 37 -3.35 -9.77 5.85
C GLU A 37 -2.42 -10.82 6.41
N THR A 38 -2.97 -11.74 7.19
CA THR A 38 -2.22 -12.82 7.81
C THR A 38 -1.84 -13.87 6.78
N GLY A 39 -0.58 -14.28 6.80
CA GLY A 39 -0.13 -15.39 5.97
C GLY A 39 0.14 -15.03 4.53
N PHE A 40 -0.23 -13.85 4.09
CA PHE A 40 -0.01 -13.47 2.71
C PHE A 40 0.27 -11.96 2.64
N ARG A 41 1.53 -11.62 2.60
CA ARG A 41 1.97 -10.22 2.60
C ARG A 41 2.56 -9.85 1.26
N ASN A 42 1.78 -10.10 0.22
CA ASN A 42 2.21 -9.87 -1.13
C ASN A 42 1.08 -9.17 -1.87
N LEU A 43 1.42 -8.08 -2.55
CA LEU A 43 0.44 -7.31 -3.30
C LEU A 43 0.68 -7.53 -4.78
N GLU A 44 -0.39 -7.71 -5.51
CA GLU A 44 -0.30 -7.89 -6.95
C GLU A 44 -0.48 -6.56 -7.67
N GLU A 45 0.20 -6.43 -8.79
CA GLU A 45 0.08 -5.26 -9.64
C GLU A 45 -1.37 -5.04 -10.03
N ASN A 46 -1.82 -3.79 -9.95
CA ASN A 46 -3.19 -3.37 -10.26
C ASN A 46 -4.24 -3.82 -9.24
N GLU A 47 -3.82 -4.39 -8.13
CA GLU A 47 -4.75 -4.77 -7.08
C GLU A 47 -5.25 -3.54 -6.33
N LYS A 48 -6.55 -3.49 -6.07
CA LYS A 48 -7.15 -2.37 -5.37
C LYS A 48 -7.03 -2.58 -3.87
N VAL A 49 -6.54 -1.57 -3.18
CA VAL A 49 -6.28 -1.66 -1.75
C VAL A 49 -6.78 -0.42 -1.02
N GLU A 50 -7.03 -0.58 0.27
CA GLU A 50 -7.30 0.51 1.19
C GLU A 50 -6.14 0.61 2.17
N PHE A 51 -5.86 1.81 2.61
CA PHE A 51 -4.75 2.02 3.53
C PHE A 51 -4.88 3.36 4.22
N ASP A 52 -4.17 3.51 5.32
CA ASP A 52 -4.04 4.79 6.00
C ASP A 52 -2.80 5.49 5.47
N VAL A 53 -2.91 6.78 5.22
CA VAL A 53 -1.78 7.56 4.72
C VAL A 53 -1.08 8.22 5.90
N SER A 54 0.23 8.06 5.96
CA SER A 54 1.04 8.72 6.97
C SER A 54 2.28 9.32 6.34
N GLN A 55 2.86 10.30 7.03
CA GLN A 55 4.08 10.96 6.56
C GLN A 55 5.29 10.16 7.04
N GLY A 56 6.07 9.68 6.10
CA GLY A 56 7.29 8.96 6.42
C GLY A 56 8.52 9.77 6.08
N PRO A 57 9.71 9.24 6.38
CA PRO A 57 10.96 9.97 6.10
C PRO A 57 11.22 10.18 4.63
N LYS A 58 10.64 9.37 3.77
CA LYS A 58 10.82 9.48 2.32
C LYS A 58 9.58 10.01 1.62
N GLY A 59 8.60 10.50 2.37
CA GLY A 59 7.36 11.00 1.83
C GLY A 59 6.17 10.23 2.37
N LEU A 60 5.08 10.19 1.62
CA LEU A 60 3.87 9.49 2.05
C LEU A 60 4.10 8.00 2.06
N GLN A 61 3.59 7.34 3.10
CA GLN A 61 3.65 5.89 3.17
C GLN A 61 2.34 5.32 3.68
N ALA A 62 2.05 4.10 3.26
CA ALA A 62 0.83 3.41 3.62
C ALA A 62 1.01 2.63 4.92
N ALA A 63 -0.07 2.58 5.70
CA ALA A 63 -0.14 1.79 6.91
C ALA A 63 -1.45 1.05 6.90
N ASN A 64 -1.50 -0.09 7.59
CA ASN A 64 -2.74 -0.87 7.71
C ASN A 64 -3.34 -1.21 6.34
N VAL A 65 -2.49 -1.65 5.42
CA VAL A 65 -2.91 -1.94 4.06
C VAL A 65 -3.75 -3.21 4.03
N ARG A 66 -4.86 -3.14 3.31
CA ARG A 66 -5.78 -4.28 3.17
C ARG A 66 -6.45 -4.22 1.81
N ARG A 67 -6.92 -5.35 1.35
CA ARG A 67 -7.61 -5.40 0.07
C ARG A 67 -8.94 -4.68 0.14
N ALA A 68 -9.23 -3.88 -0.87
CA ALA A 68 -10.49 -3.17 -0.95
C ALA A 68 -11.55 -4.04 -1.60
N GLY A 69 -12.79 -3.92 -1.08
CA GLY A 69 -13.91 -4.63 -1.67
C GLY A 69 -13.87 -6.14 -1.46
N GLY A 70 -13.08 -6.56 -0.51
CA GLY A 70 -12.84 -7.97 -0.20
C GLY A 70 -14.00 -8.78 0.26
#